data_24abceac16b12abe31e250cdcb0ac439
#
_entry.id   24abceac16b12abe31e250cdcb0ac439
#
_cell.length_a   1.000
_cell.length_b   1.000
_cell.length_c   1.000
_cell.angle_alpha   90.00
_cell.angle_beta   90.00
_cell.angle_gamma   90.00
#
_symmetry.space_group_name_H-M   'P 1'
#
loop_
_entity.id
_entity.type
_entity.pdbx_description
1 polymer ?
#
loop_
_entity_poly.entity_id
_entity_poly.type
_entity_poly.pdbx_seq_one_letter_code
_entity_poly.pdbx_strand_id
1 'polypeptide(L)'
;MRFAKKTVSLQRFSHTPHMRATKYNCYMETQTVEYKQTWRDDFLKEICGFANAQGGTLYVGIDDNGEVVGVDNAHKLQEDIPNKIVQKLGIVCSVNQHIKDGKTYLEIVVEPNMAAIAYNGAYYIRSGSTKQELTGNALEEFLLRKRGRTWDSVPQPYLKIEDLDEASIRMFKTDVVRSQRMTETELQLSNAELMDKLHLVEGNYLKRAAALLFHADPEKFITGAWVKIGFFNDKNQILYQDEVHGSLFQQVEKTMDFLTTKYTKAYIRYEGLQRIDELPIPRDALREAILNALIHKDYSSFTPIQISVYDDKVMIWNTAILPTDWTVETLTQKHGSRPHNPDIAATFFRAGEVEAWGQGIERIQTYCTDYGCPAPEWRFDGAGIWTIFYNKANTVEKASEKCREKSREKSREKILQLIAEDTNITYEELANILNLSIKSIEKHIKNFRVQGILRRVGGRKEGHWEIIKKA
;
A
#
# COMPACT_ATOMS: atom_id res chain seq x y z
N MET A 1 9.24 -53.96 34.55
CA MET A 1 7.98 -53.32 34.06
C MET A 1 8.14 -52.98 32.60
N ARG A 2 7.30 -53.63 31.77
CA ARG A 2 7.35 -53.58 30.28
C ARG A 2 6.67 -52.31 29.77
N PHE A 3 7.36 -51.52 28.98
CA PHE A 3 6.74 -50.42 28.20
C PHE A 3 6.25 -50.98 26.88
N ALA A 4 4.91 -50.89 26.66
CA ALA A 4 4.27 -51.26 25.44
C ALA A 4 4.42 -50.15 24.37
N LYS A 5 4.97 -50.47 23.20
CA LYS A 5 4.96 -49.65 22.00
C LYS A 5 3.55 -49.68 21.37
N LYS A 6 2.88 -48.53 21.29
CA LYS A 6 1.70 -48.37 20.45
C LYS A 6 2.10 -47.94 19.05
N THR A 7 1.91 -48.83 18.10
CA THR A 7 2.06 -48.59 16.67
C THR A 7 0.76 -47.91 16.19
N VAL A 8 0.88 -46.68 15.65
CA VAL A 8 -0.26 -46.01 15.00
C VAL A 8 -0.15 -46.28 13.49
N SER A 9 -1.11 -47.01 12.96
CA SER A 9 -1.26 -47.31 11.55
C SER A 9 -1.79 -46.07 10.80
N LEU A 10 -1.05 -45.59 9.82
CA LEU A 10 -1.49 -44.59 8.84
C LEU A 10 -2.45 -45.26 7.85
N GLN A 11 -3.75 -45.00 7.98
CA GLN A 11 -4.70 -45.28 6.92
C GLN A 11 -4.58 -44.21 5.81
N ARG A 12 -4.24 -44.70 4.62
CA ARG A 12 -4.29 -43.94 3.37
C ARG A 12 -5.75 -43.68 3.01
N PHE A 13 -6.18 -42.44 3.04
CA PHE A 13 -7.40 -42.00 2.36
C PHE A 13 -7.05 -41.60 0.92
N SER A 14 -7.34 -42.53 -0.01
CA SER A 14 -7.44 -42.23 -1.42
C SER A 14 -8.87 -41.79 -1.73
N HIS A 15 -9.07 -40.47 -1.86
CA HIS A 15 -10.24 -39.95 -2.56
C HIS A 15 -9.78 -38.82 -3.47
N THR A 16 -9.55 -39.18 -4.73
CA THR A 16 -9.47 -38.26 -5.85
C THR A 16 -10.91 -37.97 -6.32
N PRO A 17 -11.37 -36.69 -6.27
CA PRO A 17 -12.53 -36.32 -7.06
C PRO A 17 -12.09 -36.14 -8.52
N HIS A 18 -12.64 -36.96 -9.41
CA HIS A 18 -12.63 -36.68 -10.82
C HIS A 18 -13.31 -35.32 -11.09
N MET A 19 -12.55 -34.21 -11.12
CA MET A 19 -12.99 -33.01 -11.79
C MET A 19 -12.89 -33.24 -13.29
N ARG A 20 -14.06 -33.24 -13.96
CA ARG A 20 -14.14 -33.10 -15.41
C ARG A 20 -13.48 -31.77 -15.78
N ALA A 21 -12.30 -31.87 -16.40
CA ALA A 21 -11.62 -30.72 -17.00
C ALA A 21 -12.50 -30.18 -18.12
N THR A 22 -13.14 -29.06 -17.89
CA THR A 22 -13.73 -28.23 -18.94
C THR A 22 -12.56 -27.68 -19.77
N LYS A 23 -12.52 -28.03 -21.05
CA LYS A 23 -11.61 -27.55 -22.08
C LYS A 23 -11.80 -26.03 -22.29
N TYR A 24 -11.04 -25.23 -21.54
CA TYR A 24 -10.65 -23.88 -21.89
C TYR A 24 -9.27 -23.66 -21.31
N ASN A 25 -8.25 -24.39 -21.81
CA ASN A 25 -6.86 -23.98 -21.66
C ASN A 25 -6.60 -22.85 -22.66
N CYS A 26 -6.89 -21.61 -22.26
CA CYS A 26 -6.30 -20.45 -22.90
C CYS A 26 -4.82 -20.43 -22.49
N TYR A 27 -3.94 -20.89 -23.36
CA TYR A 27 -2.50 -20.80 -23.18
C TYR A 27 -2.09 -19.33 -23.32
N MET A 28 -2.12 -18.58 -22.21
CA MET A 28 -1.64 -17.19 -22.20
C MET A 28 -0.24 -17.15 -21.63
N GLU A 29 0.60 -16.30 -22.20
CA GLU A 29 1.90 -15.96 -21.61
C GLU A 29 1.69 -15.40 -20.20
N THR A 30 2.56 -15.80 -19.27
CA THR A 30 2.45 -15.44 -17.84
C THR A 30 3.79 -14.92 -17.34
N GLN A 31 3.83 -14.59 -16.05
CA GLN A 31 5.08 -14.24 -15.34
C GLN A 31 6.18 -15.29 -15.51
N THR A 32 5.82 -16.57 -15.68
CA THR A 32 6.75 -17.71 -15.70
C THR A 32 6.70 -18.53 -17.00
N VAL A 33 5.90 -18.14 -17.98
CA VAL A 33 5.76 -18.87 -19.25
C VAL A 33 5.77 -17.90 -20.41
N GLU A 34 6.56 -18.25 -21.43
CA GLU A 34 6.69 -17.52 -22.71
C GLU A 34 6.67 -18.50 -23.88
N TYR A 35 5.99 -18.14 -24.98
CA TYR A 35 5.89 -18.93 -26.20
C TYR A 35 6.57 -18.23 -27.38
N LYS A 36 7.30 -18.99 -28.21
CA LYS A 36 7.93 -18.48 -29.43
C LYS A 36 7.82 -19.53 -30.54
N GLN A 37 7.38 -19.12 -31.71
CA GLN A 37 7.26 -20.04 -32.85
C GLN A 37 8.62 -20.54 -33.37
N THR A 38 9.64 -19.69 -33.34
CA THR A 38 10.98 -20.00 -33.82
C THR A 38 12.02 -19.48 -32.85
N TRP A 39 13.25 -20.00 -32.88
CA TRP A 39 14.36 -19.47 -32.10
C TRP A 39 15.00 -18.23 -32.72
N ARG A 40 15.26 -17.20 -31.94
CA ARG A 40 16.13 -16.06 -32.24
C ARG A 40 17.00 -15.74 -31.04
N ASP A 41 18.25 -15.34 -31.28
CA ASP A 41 19.21 -15.03 -30.20
C ASP A 41 18.72 -13.84 -29.29
N ASP A 42 17.85 -12.99 -29.81
CA ASP A 42 17.26 -11.92 -29.00
C ASP A 42 16.39 -12.45 -27.83
N PHE A 43 15.92 -13.68 -27.90
CA PHE A 43 15.19 -14.34 -26.81
C PHE A 43 16.06 -14.69 -25.60
N LEU A 44 17.37 -14.53 -25.68
CA LEU A 44 18.25 -14.55 -24.53
C LEU A 44 17.90 -13.45 -23.52
N LYS A 45 17.22 -12.37 -23.95
CA LYS A 45 16.67 -11.36 -23.06
C LYS A 45 15.51 -11.90 -22.19
N GLU A 46 14.66 -12.78 -22.74
CA GLU A 46 13.60 -13.45 -21.98
C GLU A 46 14.20 -14.37 -20.92
N ILE A 47 15.22 -15.16 -21.30
CA ILE A 47 15.93 -16.04 -20.37
C ILE A 47 16.62 -15.24 -19.28
N CYS A 48 17.26 -14.11 -19.62
CA CYS A 48 17.82 -13.17 -18.66
C CYS A 48 16.73 -12.64 -17.70
N GLY A 49 15.57 -12.26 -18.24
CA GLY A 49 14.44 -11.79 -17.45
C GLY A 49 13.90 -12.84 -16.47
N PHE A 50 13.77 -14.10 -16.90
CA PHE A 50 13.39 -15.21 -16.03
C PHE A 50 14.42 -15.48 -14.93
N ALA A 51 15.72 -15.56 -15.27
CA ALA A 51 16.80 -15.79 -14.30
C ALA A 51 16.88 -14.68 -13.25
N ASN A 52 16.58 -13.45 -13.62
CA ASN A 52 16.56 -12.31 -12.72
C ASN A 52 15.30 -12.21 -11.86
N ALA A 53 14.20 -12.85 -12.26
CA ALA A 53 12.92 -12.89 -11.55
C ALA A 53 12.74 -14.20 -10.76
N GLN A 54 11.61 -14.86 -10.94
CA GLN A 54 11.20 -16.08 -10.23
C GLN A 54 11.57 -17.38 -11.00
N GLY A 55 12.33 -17.26 -12.09
CA GLY A 55 12.51 -18.33 -13.06
C GLY A 55 11.33 -18.40 -14.03
N GLY A 56 11.33 -19.43 -14.87
CA GLY A 56 10.25 -19.66 -15.82
C GLY A 56 10.64 -20.59 -16.94
N THR A 57 9.73 -20.76 -17.89
CA THR A 57 9.90 -21.65 -19.04
C THR A 57 9.65 -20.90 -20.35
N LEU A 58 10.61 -20.99 -21.25
CA LEU A 58 10.48 -20.52 -22.63
C LEU A 58 10.27 -21.72 -23.56
N TYR A 59 9.13 -21.73 -24.23
CA TYR A 59 8.83 -22.73 -25.25
C TYR A 59 9.15 -22.21 -26.64
N VAL A 60 9.82 -23.01 -27.46
CA VAL A 60 10.17 -22.70 -28.86
C VAL A 60 9.54 -23.73 -29.77
N GLY A 61 8.76 -23.30 -30.76
CA GLY A 61 7.93 -24.15 -31.63
C GLY A 61 6.46 -24.17 -31.20
N ILE A 62 6.05 -23.19 -30.36
CA ILE A 62 4.66 -22.98 -29.94
C ILE A 62 4.28 -21.55 -30.30
N ASP A 63 3.07 -21.33 -30.81
CA ASP A 63 2.54 -20.03 -31.13
C ASP A 63 1.87 -19.34 -29.92
N ASP A 64 1.47 -18.08 -30.09
CA ASP A 64 0.85 -17.27 -29.02
C ASP A 64 -0.52 -17.82 -28.54
N ASN A 65 -1.12 -18.75 -29.28
CA ASN A 65 -2.34 -19.45 -28.91
C ASN A 65 -2.07 -20.77 -28.15
N GLY A 66 -0.78 -21.13 -27.97
CA GLY A 66 -0.37 -22.38 -27.33
C GLY A 66 -0.43 -23.61 -28.25
N GLU A 67 -0.58 -23.40 -29.56
CA GLU A 67 -0.58 -24.47 -30.52
C GLU A 67 0.85 -24.81 -30.97
N VAL A 68 1.18 -26.12 -31.03
CA VAL A 68 2.50 -26.56 -31.44
C VAL A 68 2.65 -26.42 -32.97
N VAL A 69 3.45 -25.46 -33.37
CA VAL A 69 3.81 -25.27 -34.80
C VAL A 69 5.03 -26.09 -35.21
N GLY A 70 5.88 -26.44 -34.23
CA GLY A 70 7.12 -27.17 -34.42
C GLY A 70 8.31 -26.29 -34.79
N VAL A 71 9.53 -26.82 -34.64
CA VAL A 71 10.76 -26.12 -35.01
C VAL A 71 11.54 -26.96 -36.02
N ASP A 72 12.13 -26.29 -36.98
CA ASP A 72 13.11 -26.90 -37.88
C ASP A 72 14.45 -27.09 -37.16
N ASN A 73 15.17 -28.17 -37.45
CA ASN A 73 16.49 -28.46 -36.86
C ASN A 73 16.52 -28.50 -35.31
N ALA A 74 15.48 -29.07 -34.67
CA ALA A 74 15.37 -29.17 -33.21
C ALA A 74 16.62 -29.71 -32.52
N HIS A 75 17.25 -30.77 -33.12
CA HIS A 75 18.48 -31.35 -32.59
C HIS A 75 19.63 -30.35 -32.54
N LYS A 76 19.84 -29.57 -33.62
CA LYS A 76 20.88 -28.54 -33.66
C LYS A 76 20.59 -27.42 -32.64
N LEU A 77 19.31 -26.97 -32.50
CA LEU A 77 18.94 -25.97 -31.54
C LEU A 77 19.14 -26.45 -30.10
N GLN A 78 18.92 -27.76 -29.82
CA GLN A 78 19.15 -28.35 -28.51
C GLN A 78 20.63 -28.32 -28.09
N GLU A 79 21.56 -28.31 -29.06
CA GLU A 79 22.98 -28.14 -28.82
C GLU A 79 23.40 -26.66 -28.78
N ASP A 80 22.92 -25.86 -29.71
CA ASP A 80 23.32 -24.45 -29.86
C ASP A 80 22.78 -23.54 -28.73
N ILE A 81 21.53 -23.75 -28.29
CA ILE A 81 20.88 -22.88 -27.29
C ILE A 81 21.60 -22.91 -25.93
N PRO A 82 21.89 -24.08 -25.32
CA PRO A 82 22.63 -24.13 -24.06
C PRO A 82 23.99 -23.44 -24.14
N ASN A 83 24.72 -23.66 -25.26
CA ASN A 83 26.03 -23.03 -25.48
C ASN A 83 25.93 -21.50 -25.53
N LYS A 84 24.90 -20.96 -26.21
CA LYS A 84 24.64 -19.51 -26.27
C LYS A 84 24.24 -18.95 -24.93
N ILE A 85 23.40 -19.65 -24.15
CA ILE A 85 23.01 -19.27 -22.80
C ILE A 85 24.25 -19.14 -21.91
N VAL A 86 25.08 -20.15 -21.86
CA VAL A 86 26.33 -20.14 -21.07
C VAL A 86 27.27 -19.01 -21.52
N GLN A 87 27.46 -18.86 -22.83
CA GLN A 87 28.37 -17.85 -23.38
C GLN A 87 27.91 -16.40 -23.12
N LYS A 88 26.60 -16.15 -23.21
CA LYS A 88 26.04 -14.78 -23.16
C LYS A 88 25.51 -14.39 -21.81
N LEU A 89 25.05 -15.35 -21.01
CA LEU A 89 24.41 -15.10 -19.71
C LEU A 89 25.19 -15.69 -18.53
N GLY A 90 26.12 -16.60 -18.78
CA GLY A 90 26.91 -17.25 -17.74
C GLY A 90 26.12 -18.21 -16.84
N ILE A 91 24.93 -18.65 -17.27
CA ILE A 91 24.08 -19.58 -16.53
C ILE A 91 23.86 -20.87 -17.31
N VAL A 92 23.41 -21.90 -16.59
CA VAL A 92 23.04 -23.19 -17.20
C VAL A 92 21.55 -23.36 -17.10
N CYS A 93 20.89 -23.70 -18.21
CA CYS A 93 19.46 -23.98 -18.27
C CYS A 93 19.24 -25.40 -18.84
N SER A 94 18.16 -26.04 -18.40
CA SER A 94 17.71 -27.31 -19.00
C SER A 94 17.01 -27.02 -20.34
N VAL A 95 17.43 -27.70 -21.41
CA VAL A 95 16.79 -27.61 -22.74
C VAL A 95 16.29 -28.99 -23.11
N ASN A 96 14.98 -29.19 -23.09
CA ASN A 96 14.31 -30.45 -23.33
C ASN A 96 13.61 -30.43 -24.69
N GLN A 97 13.63 -31.56 -25.40
CA GLN A 97 12.90 -31.74 -26.63
C GLN A 97 11.62 -32.53 -26.37
N HIS A 98 10.52 -32.06 -26.91
CA HIS A 98 9.21 -32.70 -26.81
C HIS A 98 8.59 -32.89 -28.20
N ILE A 99 7.72 -33.88 -28.32
CA ILE A 99 6.98 -34.16 -29.55
C ILE A 99 5.49 -34.20 -29.24
N LYS A 100 4.69 -33.42 -29.97
CA LYS A 100 3.23 -33.41 -29.91
C LYS A 100 2.65 -33.35 -31.32
N ASP A 101 1.75 -34.25 -31.65
CA ASP A 101 1.10 -34.33 -32.99
C ASP A 101 2.11 -34.44 -34.15
N GLY A 102 3.22 -35.16 -33.94
CA GLY A 102 4.30 -35.32 -34.92
C GLY A 102 5.19 -34.09 -35.12
N LYS A 103 4.97 -33.00 -34.38
CA LYS A 103 5.78 -31.78 -34.39
C LYS A 103 6.69 -31.71 -33.18
N THR A 104 7.93 -31.30 -33.39
CA THR A 104 8.93 -31.17 -32.34
C THR A 104 8.98 -29.71 -31.84
N TYR A 105 8.99 -29.52 -30.53
CA TYR A 105 9.24 -28.24 -29.89
C TYR A 105 10.25 -28.37 -28.75
N LEU A 106 10.83 -27.25 -28.33
CA LEU A 106 11.82 -27.21 -27.25
C LEU A 106 11.23 -26.46 -26.02
N GLU A 107 11.60 -26.97 -24.85
CA GLU A 107 11.33 -26.39 -23.56
C GLU A 107 12.63 -25.97 -22.91
N ILE A 108 12.77 -24.68 -22.57
CA ILE A 108 13.93 -24.12 -21.89
C ILE A 108 13.51 -23.75 -20.50
N VAL A 109 13.95 -24.51 -19.48
CA VAL A 109 13.63 -24.25 -18.08
C VAL A 109 14.72 -23.40 -17.47
N VAL A 110 14.34 -22.23 -16.97
CA VAL A 110 15.23 -21.23 -16.38
C VAL A 110 14.97 -21.13 -14.90
N GLU A 111 15.95 -21.50 -14.09
CA GLU A 111 15.87 -21.33 -12.64
C GLU A 111 16.17 -19.89 -12.23
N PRO A 112 15.56 -19.37 -11.13
CA PRO A 112 15.91 -18.07 -10.59
C PRO A 112 17.36 -18.04 -10.13
N ASN A 113 18.12 -17.01 -10.51
CA ASN A 113 19.53 -16.88 -10.15
C ASN A 113 19.72 -15.89 -8.98
N MET A 114 20.60 -16.27 -8.05
CA MET A 114 20.91 -15.38 -6.91
C MET A 114 21.73 -14.16 -7.32
N ALA A 115 22.64 -14.30 -8.29
CA ALA A 115 23.37 -13.19 -8.84
C ALA A 115 22.56 -12.45 -9.92
N ALA A 116 22.82 -11.16 -10.10
CA ALA A 116 22.26 -10.39 -11.19
C ALA A 116 22.85 -10.80 -12.52
N ILE A 117 22.01 -11.21 -13.47
CA ILE A 117 22.41 -11.66 -14.81
C ILE A 117 22.22 -10.50 -15.80
N ALA A 118 23.25 -10.23 -16.59
CA ALA A 118 23.20 -9.22 -17.66
C ALA A 118 23.28 -9.90 -19.03
N TYR A 119 22.56 -9.37 -20.01
CA TYR A 119 22.71 -9.69 -21.41
C TYR A 119 23.23 -8.49 -22.17
N ASN A 120 24.42 -8.61 -22.76
CA ASN A 120 25.12 -7.52 -23.45
C ASN A 120 25.22 -6.22 -22.62
N GLY A 121 25.44 -6.33 -21.30
CA GLY A 121 25.58 -5.19 -20.39
C GLY A 121 24.27 -4.61 -19.88
N ALA A 122 23.11 -5.03 -20.39
CA ALA A 122 21.79 -4.63 -19.89
C ALA A 122 21.17 -5.70 -18.99
N TYR A 123 20.40 -5.27 -17.99
CA TYR A 123 19.69 -6.14 -17.07
C TYR A 123 18.20 -6.15 -17.40
N TYR A 124 17.65 -7.35 -17.55
CA TYR A 124 16.23 -7.53 -17.83
C TYR A 124 15.57 -8.27 -16.66
N ILE A 125 14.33 -7.88 -16.34
CA ILE A 125 13.46 -8.57 -15.36
C ILE A 125 12.11 -8.86 -16.01
N ARG A 126 11.47 -9.94 -15.61
CA ARG A 126 10.13 -10.25 -16.04
C ARG A 126 9.10 -9.61 -15.11
N SER A 127 8.12 -8.93 -15.71
CA SER A 127 6.98 -8.31 -15.00
C SER A 127 5.70 -8.62 -15.75
N GLY A 128 4.84 -9.45 -15.15
CA GLY A 128 3.69 -10.03 -15.86
C GLY A 128 4.14 -10.88 -17.03
N SER A 129 3.51 -10.72 -18.20
CA SER A 129 3.87 -11.41 -19.44
C SER A 129 4.97 -10.70 -20.26
N THR A 130 5.60 -9.63 -19.73
CA THR A 130 6.58 -8.84 -20.48
C THR A 130 7.93 -8.80 -19.79
N LYS A 131 9.01 -8.67 -20.59
CA LYS A 131 10.33 -8.33 -20.06
C LYS A 131 10.47 -6.80 -19.99
N GLN A 132 11.13 -6.33 -18.95
CA GLN A 132 11.49 -4.94 -18.75
C GLN A 132 12.99 -4.80 -18.64
N GLU A 133 13.57 -3.79 -19.30
CA GLU A 133 14.96 -3.42 -19.09
C GLU A 133 15.06 -2.52 -17.86
N LEU A 134 15.96 -2.87 -16.95
CA LEU A 134 16.19 -2.12 -15.72
C LEU A 134 17.20 -0.99 -15.98
N THR A 135 16.81 0.24 -15.63
CA THR A 135 17.65 1.43 -15.74
C THR A 135 17.49 2.33 -14.51
N GLY A 136 18.41 3.26 -14.29
CA GLY A 136 18.33 4.23 -13.19
C GLY A 136 18.15 3.56 -11.80
N ASN A 137 17.26 4.13 -10.99
CA ASN A 137 17.02 3.70 -9.61
C ASN A 137 16.53 2.24 -9.52
N ALA A 138 15.71 1.80 -10.48
CA ALA A 138 15.22 0.42 -10.51
C ALA A 138 16.36 -0.59 -10.68
N LEU A 139 17.37 -0.25 -11.47
CA LEU A 139 18.57 -1.06 -11.64
C LEU A 139 19.41 -1.08 -10.35
N GLU A 140 19.64 0.08 -9.72
CA GLU A 140 20.39 0.17 -8.46
C GLU A 140 19.75 -0.69 -7.38
N GLU A 141 18.45 -0.55 -7.16
CA GLU A 141 17.69 -1.34 -6.18
C GLU A 141 17.77 -2.84 -6.49
N PHE A 142 17.60 -3.23 -7.75
CA PHE A 142 17.72 -4.62 -8.17
C PHE A 142 19.09 -5.19 -7.84
N LEU A 143 20.17 -4.46 -8.16
CA LEU A 143 21.55 -4.89 -7.89
C LEU A 143 21.84 -5.00 -6.39
N LEU A 144 21.37 -4.05 -5.59
CA LEU A 144 21.47 -4.10 -4.12
C LEU A 144 20.76 -5.34 -3.57
N ARG A 145 19.51 -5.57 -3.98
CA ARG A 145 18.70 -6.72 -3.54
C ARG A 145 19.36 -8.06 -3.92
N LYS A 146 19.93 -8.19 -5.13
CA LYS A 146 20.66 -9.39 -5.56
C LYS A 146 21.94 -9.61 -4.73
N ARG A 147 22.51 -8.56 -4.13
CA ARG A 147 23.62 -8.64 -3.18
C ARG A 147 23.18 -8.83 -1.73
N GLY A 148 21.89 -9.02 -1.47
CA GLY A 148 21.34 -9.10 -0.11
C GLY A 148 21.41 -7.79 0.67
N ARG A 149 21.44 -6.64 -0.01
CA ARG A 149 21.50 -5.30 0.58
C ARG A 149 20.22 -4.51 0.32
N THR A 150 20.00 -3.54 1.20
CA THR A 150 18.94 -2.53 1.07
C THR A 150 19.57 -1.14 0.88
N TRP A 151 18.77 -0.18 0.44
CA TRP A 151 19.26 1.17 0.16
C TRP A 151 19.89 1.83 1.41
N ASP A 152 19.26 1.65 2.55
CA ASP A 152 19.69 2.21 3.84
C ASP A 152 20.94 1.53 4.43
N SER A 153 21.26 0.30 3.98
CA SER A 153 22.43 -0.47 4.42
C SER A 153 23.73 -0.09 3.68
N VAL A 154 23.65 0.77 2.65
CA VAL A 154 24.82 1.19 1.88
C VAL A 154 25.71 2.12 2.71
N PRO A 155 27.05 1.90 2.74
CA PRO A 155 27.99 2.83 3.37
C PRO A 155 27.87 4.25 2.83
N GLN A 156 27.88 5.23 3.73
CA GLN A 156 27.83 6.66 3.41
C GLN A 156 29.24 7.24 3.47
N PRO A 157 29.88 7.55 2.34
CA PRO A 157 31.18 8.21 2.33
C PRO A 157 31.13 9.59 3.03
N TYR A 158 32.23 9.96 3.64
CA TYR A 158 32.43 11.27 4.30
C TYR A 158 31.59 11.51 5.56
N LEU A 159 30.75 10.57 6.00
CA LEU A 159 30.08 10.63 7.30
C LEU A 159 30.95 9.96 8.35
N LYS A 160 31.23 10.67 9.43
CA LYS A 160 32.03 10.19 10.56
C LYS A 160 31.17 10.11 11.84
N ILE A 161 31.68 9.38 12.84
CA ILE A 161 31.02 9.28 14.16
C ILE A 161 30.86 10.66 14.81
N GLU A 162 31.86 11.53 14.65
CA GLU A 162 31.88 12.87 15.23
C GLU A 162 30.86 13.83 14.59
N ASP A 163 30.33 13.49 13.41
CA ASP A 163 29.31 14.26 12.71
C ASP A 163 27.89 13.94 13.22
N LEU A 164 27.74 12.90 14.04
CA LEU A 164 26.44 12.50 14.56
C LEU A 164 25.94 13.50 15.62
N ASP A 165 24.64 13.78 15.59
CA ASP A 165 23.98 14.69 16.50
C ASP A 165 23.72 14.08 17.87
N GLU A 166 24.36 14.61 18.88
CA GLU A 166 24.20 14.17 20.27
C GLU A 166 22.76 14.31 20.79
N ALA A 167 21.98 15.28 20.27
CA ALA A 167 20.58 15.41 20.65
C ALA A 167 19.75 14.23 20.15
N SER A 168 19.95 13.82 18.90
CA SER A 168 19.29 12.65 18.30
C SER A 168 19.68 11.34 19.01
N ILE A 169 20.96 11.19 19.39
CA ILE A 169 21.42 10.03 20.15
C ILE A 169 20.78 10.01 21.54
N ARG A 170 20.66 11.17 22.22
CA ARG A 170 19.94 11.27 23.49
C ARG A 170 18.47 10.94 23.38
N MET A 171 17.78 11.39 22.31
CA MET A 171 16.39 11.02 22.05
C MET A 171 16.24 9.51 21.94
N PHE A 172 17.04 8.87 21.09
CA PHE A 172 17.07 7.42 20.96
C PHE A 172 17.28 6.71 22.31
N LYS A 173 18.32 7.10 23.07
CA LYS A 173 18.60 6.50 24.40
C LYS A 173 17.44 6.68 25.37
N THR A 174 16.76 7.83 25.37
CA THR A 174 15.58 8.09 26.21
C THR A 174 14.43 7.16 25.86
N ASP A 175 14.17 6.95 24.57
CA ASP A 175 13.10 6.09 24.10
C ASP A 175 13.40 4.61 24.35
N VAL A 176 14.66 4.20 24.22
CA VAL A 176 15.12 2.86 24.62
C VAL A 176 14.89 2.58 26.11
N VAL A 177 15.13 3.56 26.99
CA VAL A 177 14.84 3.41 28.44
C VAL A 177 13.35 3.13 28.66
N ARG A 178 12.47 3.83 27.94
CA ARG A 178 11.02 3.63 28.03
C ARG A 178 10.58 2.28 27.48
N SER A 179 11.16 1.85 26.37
CA SER A 179 10.79 0.61 25.68
C SER A 179 11.35 -0.65 26.36
N GLN A 180 12.42 -0.53 27.11
CA GLN A 180 13.17 -1.64 27.74
C GLN A 180 13.68 -2.69 26.71
N ARG A 181 13.90 -2.28 25.47
CA ARG A 181 14.34 -3.18 24.38
C ARG A 181 15.87 -3.28 24.24
N MET A 182 16.61 -2.52 25.04
CA MET A 182 18.06 -2.64 25.23
C MET A 182 18.39 -2.58 26.71
N THR A 183 19.54 -3.13 27.09
CA THR A 183 20.01 -3.19 28.48
C THR A 183 20.63 -1.86 28.92
N GLU A 184 20.68 -1.59 30.23
CA GLU A 184 21.37 -0.41 30.78
C GLU A 184 22.84 -0.34 30.37
N THR A 185 23.51 -1.48 30.26
CA THR A 185 24.91 -1.57 29.84
C THR A 185 25.09 -1.10 28.40
N GLU A 186 24.15 -1.43 27.51
CA GLU A 186 24.16 -1.00 26.11
C GLU A 186 23.91 0.51 25.98
N LEU A 187 23.24 1.14 26.92
CA LEU A 187 23.02 2.59 26.94
C LEU A 187 24.27 3.38 27.35
N GLN A 188 25.24 2.73 27.98
CA GLN A 188 26.53 3.34 28.40
C GLN A 188 27.60 3.25 27.28
N LEU A 189 27.31 2.57 26.17
CA LEU A 189 28.22 2.47 25.04
C LEU A 189 28.57 3.85 24.47
N SER A 190 29.82 3.99 24.03
CA SER A 190 30.23 5.14 23.21
C SER A 190 29.41 5.21 21.92
N ASN A 191 29.41 6.36 21.24
CA ASN A 191 28.67 6.49 19.98
C ASN A 191 29.14 5.48 18.93
N ALA A 192 30.46 5.21 18.87
CA ALA A 192 31.01 4.21 17.94
C ALA A 192 30.50 2.80 18.25
N GLU A 193 30.57 2.39 19.48
CA GLU A 193 30.06 1.07 19.93
C GLU A 193 28.55 0.96 19.77
N LEU A 194 27.81 2.05 20.01
CA LEU A 194 26.37 2.09 19.81
C LEU A 194 26.01 1.92 18.31
N MET A 195 26.71 2.61 17.40
CA MET A 195 26.47 2.44 15.96
C MET A 195 26.79 1.03 15.50
N ASP A 196 27.85 0.41 16.01
CA ASP A 196 28.17 -1.00 15.72
C ASP A 196 27.08 -1.94 16.26
N LYS A 197 26.65 -1.75 17.50
CA LYS A 197 25.56 -2.52 18.13
C LYS A 197 24.23 -2.42 17.39
N LEU A 198 23.95 -1.26 16.79
CA LEU A 198 22.79 -1.02 15.95
C LEU A 198 22.94 -1.56 14.52
N HIS A 199 24.10 -2.13 14.20
CA HIS A 199 24.48 -2.59 12.85
C HIS A 199 24.46 -1.46 11.81
N LEU A 200 24.78 -0.24 12.21
CA LEU A 200 24.81 0.95 11.36
C LEU A 200 26.22 1.27 10.83
N VAL A 201 27.17 0.35 11.01
CA VAL A 201 28.56 0.42 10.54
C VAL A 201 28.83 -0.72 9.57
N GLU A 202 29.63 -0.48 8.54
CA GLU A 202 30.22 -1.50 7.68
C GLU A 202 31.70 -1.18 7.44
N GLY A 203 32.58 -2.02 7.97
CA GLY A 203 34.03 -1.73 8.00
C GLY A 203 34.29 -0.45 8.79
N ASN A 204 34.85 0.54 8.12
CA ASN A 204 35.14 1.86 8.71
C ASN A 204 34.11 2.95 8.36
N TYR A 205 32.98 2.58 7.76
CA TYR A 205 31.98 3.54 7.26
C TYR A 205 30.66 3.40 7.99
N LEU A 206 30.05 4.51 8.30
CA LEU A 206 28.66 4.57 8.72
C LEU A 206 27.75 4.33 7.49
N LYS A 207 26.61 3.66 7.72
CA LYS A 207 25.61 3.42 6.67
C LYS A 207 24.71 4.65 6.47
N ARG A 208 23.99 4.71 5.34
CA ARG A 208 22.98 5.74 5.04
C ARG A 208 21.92 5.84 6.14
N ALA A 209 21.53 4.70 6.76
CA ALA A 209 20.62 4.70 7.91
C ALA A 209 21.14 5.52 9.08
N ALA A 210 22.46 5.49 9.38
CA ALA A 210 23.04 6.30 10.45
C ALA A 210 22.95 7.80 10.15
N ALA A 211 23.16 8.20 8.88
CA ALA A 211 22.99 9.59 8.46
C ALA A 211 21.56 10.08 8.70
N LEU A 212 20.58 9.30 8.29
CA LEU A 212 19.16 9.63 8.46
C LEU A 212 18.73 9.68 9.92
N LEU A 213 19.11 8.68 10.71
CA LEU A 213 18.68 8.54 12.10
C LEU A 213 19.35 9.52 13.06
N PHE A 214 20.64 9.85 12.82
CA PHE A 214 21.46 10.52 13.83
C PHE A 214 22.23 11.75 13.34
N HIS A 215 22.16 12.15 12.10
CA HIS A 215 22.80 13.41 11.68
C HIS A 215 21.82 14.59 11.81
N ALA A 216 22.34 15.77 12.26
CA ALA A 216 21.50 16.96 12.44
C ALA A 216 20.91 17.50 11.13
N ASP A 217 21.59 17.26 10.02
CA ASP A 217 21.20 17.68 8.67
C ASP A 217 21.48 16.53 7.68
N PRO A 218 20.59 15.51 7.63
CA PRO A 218 20.79 14.35 6.75
C PRO A 218 20.72 14.72 5.26
N GLU A 219 20.16 15.86 4.92
CA GLU A 219 20.01 16.35 3.54
C GLU A 219 21.36 16.65 2.87
N LYS A 220 22.42 16.86 3.65
CA LYS A 220 23.80 16.94 3.14
C LYS A 220 24.21 15.70 2.35
N PHE A 221 23.65 14.55 2.70
CA PHE A 221 23.98 13.25 2.11
C PHE A 221 22.82 12.68 1.28
N ILE A 222 21.56 12.99 1.67
CA ILE A 222 20.37 12.35 1.16
C ILE A 222 19.31 13.41 0.87
N THR A 223 19.28 13.88 -0.37
CA THR A 223 18.31 14.88 -0.84
C THR A 223 16.88 14.41 -0.59
N GLY A 224 16.02 15.32 -0.11
CA GLY A 224 14.61 15.01 0.18
C GLY A 224 14.39 14.23 1.48
N ALA A 225 15.39 14.16 2.38
CA ALA A 225 15.29 13.55 3.70
C ALA A 225 14.64 14.47 4.74
N TRP A 226 13.50 15.06 4.42
CA TRP A 226 12.73 15.98 5.26
C TRP A 226 11.22 15.82 5.03
N VAL A 227 10.40 16.50 5.85
CA VAL A 227 8.93 16.45 5.78
C VAL A 227 8.39 17.84 5.44
N LYS A 228 7.48 17.91 4.48
CA LYS A 228 6.75 19.10 4.09
C LYS A 228 5.30 19.02 4.62
N ILE A 229 4.85 20.07 5.31
CA ILE A 229 3.49 20.16 5.82
C ILE A 229 2.84 21.40 5.22
N GLY A 230 1.65 21.25 4.63
CA GLY A 230 0.87 22.36 4.08
C GLY A 230 -0.57 22.32 4.56
N PHE A 231 -1.14 23.50 4.85
CA PHE A 231 -2.56 23.66 5.10
C PHE A 231 -3.26 24.20 3.85
N PHE A 232 -4.33 23.51 3.43
CA PHE A 232 -5.05 23.78 2.18
C PHE A 232 -6.50 24.15 2.46
N ASN A 233 -7.05 25.04 1.64
CA ASN A 233 -8.49 25.30 1.62
C ASN A 233 -9.22 24.30 0.70
N ASP A 234 -10.56 24.41 0.65
CA ASP A 234 -11.43 23.55 -0.18
C ASP A 234 -11.14 23.63 -1.69
N LYS A 235 -10.44 24.68 -2.15
CA LYS A 235 -10.03 24.88 -3.54
C LYS A 235 -8.63 24.37 -3.82
N ASN A 236 -8.03 23.59 -2.91
CA ASN A 236 -6.66 23.10 -2.97
C ASN A 236 -5.58 24.21 -3.07
N GLN A 237 -5.86 25.40 -2.54
CA GLN A 237 -4.89 26.48 -2.44
C GLN A 237 -4.15 26.38 -1.11
N ILE A 238 -2.82 26.48 -1.13
CA ILE A 238 -1.99 26.48 0.07
C ILE A 238 -2.22 27.80 0.81
N LEU A 239 -2.61 27.73 2.07
CA LEU A 239 -2.75 28.90 2.93
C LEU A 239 -1.45 29.20 3.69
N TYR A 240 -0.78 28.16 4.18
CA TYR A 240 0.54 28.24 4.81
C TYR A 240 1.21 26.86 4.77
N GLN A 241 2.53 26.85 4.91
CA GLN A 241 3.33 25.62 4.89
C GLN A 241 4.54 25.76 5.82
N ASP A 242 5.07 24.60 6.24
CA ASP A 242 6.31 24.45 6.99
C ASP A 242 7.13 23.29 6.46
N GLU A 243 8.42 23.33 6.76
CA GLU A 243 9.38 22.28 6.46
C GLU A 243 9.96 21.76 7.78
N VAL A 244 10.06 20.45 7.92
CA VAL A 244 10.58 19.79 9.12
C VAL A 244 11.88 19.10 8.77
N HIS A 245 12.97 19.67 9.24
CA HIS A 245 14.34 19.21 9.03
C HIS A 245 14.92 18.58 10.29
N GLY A 246 16.04 17.88 10.13
CA GLY A 246 16.79 17.21 11.18
C GLY A 246 16.80 15.71 11.03
N SER A 247 17.35 15.00 12.02
CA SER A 247 17.34 13.53 12.05
C SER A 247 15.93 12.96 12.04
N LEU A 248 15.76 11.69 11.66
CA LEU A 248 14.42 11.06 11.62
C LEU A 248 13.74 11.08 13.00
N PHE A 249 14.47 10.94 14.11
CA PHE A 249 13.91 11.11 15.46
C PHE A 249 13.34 12.51 15.66
N GLN A 250 14.10 13.53 15.27
CA GLN A 250 13.64 14.93 15.36
C GLN A 250 12.47 15.19 14.41
N GLN A 251 12.47 14.61 13.21
CA GLN A 251 11.38 14.78 12.25
C GLN A 251 10.05 14.20 12.79
N VAL A 252 10.06 13.03 13.44
CA VAL A 252 8.85 12.48 14.08
C VAL A 252 8.28 13.45 15.10
N GLU A 253 9.09 13.89 16.07
CA GLU A 253 8.62 14.76 17.16
C GLU A 253 8.15 16.12 16.65
N LYS A 254 8.96 16.80 15.82
CA LYS A 254 8.59 18.11 15.25
C LYS A 254 7.34 18.03 14.37
N THR A 255 7.20 16.97 13.56
CA THR A 255 6.01 16.79 12.73
C THR A 255 4.75 16.61 13.59
N MET A 256 4.85 15.80 14.65
CA MET A 256 3.76 15.62 15.61
C MET A 256 3.40 16.93 16.33
N ASP A 257 4.40 17.71 16.74
CA ASP A 257 4.19 19.02 17.35
C ASP A 257 3.47 19.97 16.39
N PHE A 258 3.92 20.10 15.15
CA PHE A 258 3.25 20.92 14.15
C PHE A 258 1.80 20.48 13.92
N LEU A 259 1.58 19.17 13.70
CA LEU A 259 0.24 18.66 13.47
C LEU A 259 -0.70 18.93 14.64
N THR A 260 -0.24 18.74 15.88
CA THR A 260 -1.11 18.86 17.07
C THR A 260 -1.31 20.30 17.57
N THR A 261 -0.34 21.19 17.30
CA THR A 261 -0.39 22.57 17.82
C THR A 261 -0.79 23.62 16.79
N LYS A 262 -0.43 23.44 15.52
CA LYS A 262 -0.61 24.45 14.47
C LYS A 262 -1.61 24.05 13.40
N TYR A 263 -1.57 22.79 12.96
CA TYR A 263 -2.29 22.35 11.77
C TYR A 263 -3.67 21.74 12.05
N THR A 264 -3.86 21.09 13.20
CA THR A 264 -5.15 20.53 13.57
C THR A 264 -5.78 21.33 14.69
N LYS A 265 -7.04 21.73 14.51
CA LYS A 265 -7.83 22.44 15.54
C LYS A 265 -8.42 21.42 16.49
N ALA A 266 -8.01 21.45 17.75
CA ALA A 266 -8.63 20.63 18.78
C ALA A 266 -10.08 21.04 19.04
N TYR A 267 -10.96 20.06 19.22
CA TYR A 267 -12.32 20.27 19.71
C TYR A 267 -12.29 20.42 21.21
N ILE A 268 -13.00 21.42 21.72
CA ILE A 268 -13.14 21.62 23.17
C ILE A 268 -14.33 20.79 23.64
N ARG A 269 -14.09 19.84 24.53
CA ARG A 269 -15.10 19.05 25.23
C ARG A 269 -14.99 19.28 26.73
N TYR A 270 -16.08 19.18 27.44
CA TYR A 270 -16.12 19.26 28.90
C TYR A 270 -16.59 17.93 29.48
N GLU A 271 -15.83 17.37 30.42
CA GLU A 271 -16.28 16.29 31.32
C GLU A 271 -16.47 16.86 32.72
N GLY A 272 -17.71 17.11 33.08
CA GLY A 272 -18.02 17.87 34.29
C GLY A 272 -17.47 19.30 34.19
N LEU A 273 -16.53 19.65 35.05
CA LEU A 273 -15.84 20.96 35.07
C LEU A 273 -14.50 20.95 34.34
N GLN A 274 -14.01 19.78 33.90
CA GLN A 274 -12.73 19.65 33.27
C GLN A 274 -12.84 19.87 31.75
N ARG A 275 -12.04 20.83 31.23
CA ARG A 275 -11.87 21.04 29.80
C ARG A 275 -10.94 19.97 29.25
N ILE A 276 -11.35 19.35 28.15
CA ILE A 276 -10.56 18.38 27.38
C ILE A 276 -10.42 18.92 25.97
N ASP A 277 -9.20 19.08 25.51
CA ASP A 277 -8.88 19.44 24.14
C ASP A 277 -8.68 18.13 23.34
N GLU A 278 -9.66 17.78 22.52
CA GLU A 278 -9.72 16.53 21.75
C GLU A 278 -9.26 16.80 20.30
N LEU A 279 -8.22 16.10 19.85
CA LEU A 279 -7.75 16.22 18.46
C LEU A 279 -8.80 15.65 17.49
N PRO A 280 -8.90 16.16 16.25
CA PRO A 280 -9.84 15.63 15.26
C PRO A 280 -9.49 14.22 14.78
N ILE A 281 -8.23 13.80 14.92
CA ILE A 281 -7.67 12.49 14.55
C ILE A 281 -6.82 12.02 15.74
N PRO A 282 -6.86 10.72 16.12
CA PRO A 282 -6.09 10.23 17.26
C PRO A 282 -4.58 10.38 17.04
N ARG A 283 -3.90 10.89 18.06
CA ARG A 283 -2.45 11.15 18.02
C ARG A 283 -1.63 9.93 17.66
N ASP A 284 -1.99 8.77 18.22
CA ASP A 284 -1.24 7.52 18.02
C ASP A 284 -1.36 7.02 16.57
N ALA A 285 -2.52 7.23 15.93
CA ALA A 285 -2.70 6.89 14.52
C ALA A 285 -1.85 7.78 13.59
N LEU A 286 -1.78 9.09 13.87
CA LEU A 286 -0.92 10.01 13.12
C LEU A 286 0.55 9.67 13.31
N ARG A 287 0.99 9.38 14.55
CA ARG A 287 2.37 8.99 14.84
C ARG A 287 2.78 7.71 14.12
N GLU A 288 1.96 6.68 14.19
CA GLU A 288 2.21 5.42 13.49
C GLU A 288 2.30 5.62 11.96
N ALA A 289 1.45 6.47 11.38
CA ALA A 289 1.49 6.76 9.95
C ALA A 289 2.73 7.55 9.54
N ILE A 290 3.22 8.48 10.37
CA ILE A 290 4.46 9.22 10.14
C ILE A 290 5.67 8.27 10.20
N LEU A 291 5.73 7.40 11.20
CA LEU A 291 6.78 6.39 11.33
C LEU A 291 6.78 5.45 10.12
N ASN A 292 5.61 4.97 9.70
CA ASN A 292 5.48 4.14 8.49
C ASN A 292 5.94 4.90 7.24
N ALA A 293 5.59 6.18 7.10
CA ALA A 293 6.03 7.00 5.99
C ALA A 293 7.56 7.14 5.95
N LEU A 294 8.22 7.34 7.10
CA LEU A 294 9.68 7.45 7.21
C LEU A 294 10.39 6.11 6.93
N ILE A 295 9.87 5.01 7.48
CA ILE A 295 10.46 3.67 7.33
C ILE A 295 10.32 3.15 5.89
N HIS A 296 9.17 3.39 5.25
CA HIS A 296 8.86 2.85 3.93
C HIS A 296 9.13 3.81 2.78
N LYS A 297 9.62 5.04 3.06
CA LYS A 297 10.00 5.98 2.02
C LYS A 297 11.12 5.41 1.14
N ASP A 298 10.97 5.57 -0.17
CA ASP A 298 12.09 5.45 -1.11
C ASP A 298 12.95 6.72 -1.05
N TYR A 299 14.06 6.67 -0.33
CA TYR A 299 14.99 7.78 -0.19
C TYR A 299 15.85 8.03 -1.45
N SER A 300 15.81 7.15 -2.44
CA SER A 300 16.46 7.38 -3.73
C SER A 300 15.66 8.33 -4.64
N SER A 301 14.42 8.64 -4.30
CA SER A 301 13.49 9.45 -5.10
C SER A 301 13.70 10.96 -5.00
N PHE A 302 14.54 11.45 -4.10
CA PHE A 302 14.80 12.88 -3.82
C PHE A 302 13.57 13.71 -3.41
N THR A 303 12.39 13.12 -3.28
CA THR A 303 11.14 13.80 -2.95
C THR A 303 10.87 13.72 -1.46
N PRO A 304 10.57 14.83 -0.74
CA PRO A 304 10.25 14.79 0.68
C PRO A 304 8.90 14.12 0.94
N ILE A 305 8.69 13.69 2.18
CA ILE A 305 7.36 13.30 2.64
C ILE A 305 6.45 14.53 2.62
N GLN A 306 5.21 14.38 2.17
CA GLN A 306 4.28 15.48 2.05
C GLN A 306 3.05 15.22 2.93
N ILE A 307 2.74 16.18 3.79
CA ILE A 307 1.55 16.16 4.64
C ILE A 307 0.63 17.30 4.22
N SER A 308 -0.54 16.97 3.73
CA SER A 308 -1.56 17.93 3.33
C SER A 308 -2.68 17.93 4.35
N VAL A 309 -2.89 19.05 5.02
CA VAL A 309 -3.93 19.23 6.04
C VAL A 309 -5.05 20.07 5.48
N TYR A 310 -6.28 19.63 5.68
CA TYR A 310 -7.53 20.29 5.33
C TYR A 310 -8.40 20.44 6.59
N ASP A 311 -9.45 21.22 6.51
CA ASP A 311 -10.39 21.34 7.63
C ASP A 311 -11.07 20.01 8.00
N ASP A 312 -11.20 19.08 7.05
CA ASP A 312 -11.92 17.81 7.18
C ASP A 312 -11.04 16.56 7.20
N LYS A 313 -9.76 16.67 6.84
CA LYS A 313 -8.86 15.50 6.68
C LYS A 313 -7.40 15.87 6.77
N VAL A 314 -6.57 14.85 7.04
CA VAL A 314 -5.11 14.89 6.93
C VAL A 314 -4.67 13.80 5.96
N MET A 315 -3.78 14.13 5.03
CA MET A 315 -3.25 13.23 4.02
C MET A 315 -1.72 13.19 4.13
N ILE A 316 -1.15 12.01 4.30
CA ILE A 316 0.31 11.79 4.38
C ILE A 316 0.72 11.02 3.12
N TRP A 317 1.69 11.55 2.38
CA TRP A 317 2.23 10.93 1.19
C TRP A 317 3.75 10.73 1.30
N ASN A 318 4.20 9.57 0.88
CA ASN A 318 5.61 9.31 0.67
C ASN A 318 5.83 8.52 -0.62
N THR A 319 6.96 8.74 -1.29
CA THR A 319 7.41 7.84 -2.34
C THR A 319 7.57 6.44 -1.77
N ALA A 320 7.05 5.44 -2.46
CA ALA A 320 7.10 4.05 -2.04
C ALA A 320 7.12 3.12 -3.25
N ILE A 321 7.82 2.00 -3.11
CA ILE A 321 7.82 0.91 -4.06
C ILE A 321 7.10 -0.27 -3.38
N LEU A 322 5.93 -0.63 -3.89
CA LEU A 322 5.25 -1.82 -3.41
C LEU A 322 5.94 -3.08 -3.94
N PRO A 323 6.09 -4.13 -3.12
CA PRO A 323 6.50 -5.43 -3.62
C PRO A 323 5.61 -5.87 -4.80
N THR A 324 6.17 -6.55 -5.78
CA THR A 324 5.46 -6.95 -7.01
C THR A 324 4.26 -7.86 -6.78
N ASP A 325 4.24 -8.53 -5.63
CA ASP A 325 3.17 -9.42 -5.16
C ASP A 325 2.12 -8.70 -4.27
N TRP A 326 2.23 -7.36 -4.07
CA TRP A 326 1.35 -6.58 -3.20
C TRP A 326 0.50 -5.59 -3.97
N THR A 327 -0.72 -5.41 -3.48
CA THR A 327 -1.66 -4.35 -3.87
C THR A 327 -2.03 -3.53 -2.63
N VAL A 328 -2.78 -2.45 -2.80
CA VAL A 328 -3.31 -1.66 -1.67
C VAL A 328 -4.22 -2.52 -0.78
N GLU A 329 -4.98 -3.45 -1.37
CA GLU A 329 -5.83 -4.38 -0.63
C GLU A 329 -4.98 -5.34 0.22
N THR A 330 -3.84 -5.81 -0.29
CA THR A 330 -2.90 -6.66 0.45
C THR A 330 -2.32 -5.93 1.66
N LEU A 331 -2.04 -4.62 1.53
CA LEU A 331 -1.56 -3.80 2.65
C LEU A 331 -2.52 -3.76 3.83
N THR A 332 -3.83 -3.77 3.57
CA THR A 332 -4.87 -3.69 4.60
C THR A 332 -5.21 -5.04 5.23
N GLN A 333 -4.66 -6.13 4.69
CA GLN A 333 -4.79 -7.49 5.23
C GLN A 333 -3.59 -7.85 6.10
N LYS A 334 -3.70 -8.95 6.86
CA LYS A 334 -2.59 -9.45 7.67
C LYS A 334 -1.44 -9.92 6.78
N HIS A 335 -0.29 -9.31 6.92
CA HIS A 335 0.93 -9.63 6.17
C HIS A 335 2.18 -9.60 7.07
N GLY A 336 3.28 -10.21 6.61
CA GLY A 336 4.58 -10.09 7.27
C GLY A 336 5.18 -8.69 7.09
N SER A 337 5.96 -8.23 8.06
CA SER A 337 6.70 -6.97 7.95
C SER A 337 7.78 -7.06 6.88
N ARG A 338 7.74 -6.16 5.89
CA ARG A 338 8.74 -6.02 4.83
C ARG A 338 9.14 -4.55 4.70
N PRO A 339 9.91 -4.00 5.64
CA PRO A 339 10.31 -2.60 5.58
C PRO A 339 11.22 -2.34 4.38
N HIS A 340 11.01 -1.20 3.71
CA HIS A 340 11.87 -0.78 2.59
C HIS A 340 13.28 -0.42 3.10
N ASN A 341 13.37 0.14 4.32
CA ASN A 341 14.60 0.50 5.00
C ASN A 341 14.73 -0.27 6.32
N PRO A 342 15.24 -1.52 6.27
CA PRO A 342 15.27 -2.41 7.45
C PRO A 342 16.18 -1.93 8.58
N ASP A 343 17.32 -1.27 8.29
CA ASP A 343 18.22 -0.76 9.33
C ASP A 343 17.57 0.41 10.09
N ILE A 344 16.81 1.27 9.39
CA ILE A 344 15.99 2.32 10.00
C ILE A 344 14.88 1.68 10.86
N ALA A 345 14.14 0.72 10.31
CA ALA A 345 13.06 0.02 11.01
C ALA A 345 13.55 -0.67 12.27
N ALA A 346 14.70 -1.37 12.21
CA ALA A 346 15.31 -2.05 13.35
C ALA A 346 15.72 -1.07 14.45
N THR A 347 16.20 0.11 14.09
CA THR A 347 16.58 1.14 15.06
C THR A 347 15.37 1.76 15.73
N PHE A 348 14.31 2.10 14.98
CA PHE A 348 13.04 2.55 15.55
C PHE A 348 12.38 1.46 16.42
N PHE A 349 12.48 0.19 16.03
CA PHE A 349 12.01 -0.91 16.87
C PHE A 349 12.73 -0.94 18.23
N ARG A 350 14.06 -0.80 18.26
CA ARG A 350 14.84 -0.78 19.52
C ARG A 350 14.47 0.44 20.38
N ALA A 351 14.20 1.57 19.77
CA ALA A 351 13.68 2.75 20.46
C ALA A 351 12.25 2.54 21.02
N GLY A 352 11.52 1.52 20.55
CA GLY A 352 10.15 1.29 20.99
C GLY A 352 9.10 2.05 20.18
N GLU A 353 9.53 2.69 19.10
CA GLU A 353 8.69 3.52 18.25
C GLU A 353 7.75 2.70 17.36
N VAL A 354 8.18 1.51 16.94
CA VAL A 354 7.42 0.61 16.08
C VAL A 354 7.47 -0.83 16.55
N GLU A 355 6.53 -1.64 16.04
CA GLU A 355 6.50 -3.08 16.23
C GLU A 355 7.00 -3.82 14.98
N ALA A 356 7.56 -5.03 15.17
CA ALA A 356 8.23 -5.79 14.10
C ALA A 356 7.30 -6.76 13.33
N TRP A 357 5.98 -6.76 13.59
CA TRP A 357 5.08 -7.82 13.12
C TRP A 357 4.15 -7.45 11.96
N GLY A 358 4.37 -6.30 11.30
CA GLY A 358 3.52 -5.85 10.18
C GLY A 358 2.10 -5.43 10.59
N GLN A 359 1.90 -5.05 11.85
CA GLN A 359 0.59 -4.66 12.38
C GLN A 359 0.34 -3.14 12.37
N GLY A 360 1.22 -2.34 11.77
CA GLY A 360 1.12 -0.88 11.79
C GLY A 360 -0.19 -0.38 11.19
N ILE A 361 -0.61 -0.92 10.05
CA ILE A 361 -1.86 -0.53 9.39
C ILE A 361 -3.09 -0.94 10.21
N GLU A 362 -3.10 -2.15 10.78
CA GLU A 362 -4.17 -2.63 11.66
C GLU A 362 -4.29 -1.75 12.92
N ARG A 363 -3.16 -1.35 13.51
CA ARG A 363 -3.14 -0.42 14.66
C ARG A 363 -3.70 0.95 14.30
N ILE A 364 -3.31 1.52 13.15
CA ILE A 364 -3.87 2.79 12.67
C ILE A 364 -5.39 2.70 12.54
N GLN A 365 -5.91 1.61 11.95
CA GLN A 365 -7.35 1.38 11.82
C GLN A 365 -8.03 1.28 13.19
N THR A 366 -7.44 0.50 14.12
CA THR A 366 -7.96 0.32 15.48
C THR A 366 -7.98 1.65 16.23
N TYR A 367 -6.89 2.41 16.24
CA TYR A 367 -6.84 3.72 16.89
C TYR A 367 -7.92 4.67 16.34
N CYS A 368 -8.14 4.72 15.04
CA CYS A 368 -9.18 5.55 14.46
C CYS A 368 -10.59 5.07 14.84
N THR A 369 -10.84 3.77 14.78
CA THR A 369 -12.15 3.18 15.11
C THR A 369 -12.50 3.39 16.58
N ASP A 370 -11.58 3.11 17.49
CA ASP A 370 -11.79 3.27 18.94
C ASP A 370 -11.99 4.75 19.33
N TYR A 371 -11.34 5.64 18.59
CA TYR A 371 -11.51 7.08 18.76
C TYR A 371 -12.82 7.63 18.17
N GLY A 372 -13.52 6.84 17.34
CA GLY A 372 -14.75 7.22 16.65
C GLY A 372 -14.51 8.03 15.36
N CYS A 373 -13.32 7.93 14.78
CA CYS A 373 -13.02 8.44 13.45
C CYS A 373 -13.41 7.43 12.36
N PRO A 374 -13.66 7.88 11.11
CA PRO A 374 -13.74 6.98 9.98
C PRO A 374 -12.44 6.17 9.82
N ALA A 375 -12.56 4.95 9.28
CA ALA A 375 -11.38 4.16 8.93
C ALA A 375 -10.52 4.94 7.92
N PRO A 376 -9.18 4.97 8.11
CA PRO A 376 -8.28 5.59 7.15
C PRO A 376 -8.32 4.89 5.80
N GLU A 377 -8.01 5.63 4.75
CA GLU A 377 -7.88 5.11 3.39
C GLU A 377 -6.41 5.09 2.96
N TRP A 378 -6.03 4.06 2.20
CA TRP A 378 -4.73 3.98 1.54
C TRP A 378 -4.94 4.01 0.03
N ARG A 379 -4.08 4.75 -0.66
CA ARG A 379 -4.11 4.84 -2.12
C ARG A 379 -2.69 4.86 -2.66
N PHE A 380 -2.40 4.02 -3.63
CA PHE A 380 -1.15 4.03 -4.39
C PHE A 380 -1.39 4.71 -5.74
N ASP A 381 -0.56 5.71 -6.08
CA ASP A 381 -0.69 6.48 -7.32
C ASP A 381 0.38 6.15 -8.38
N GLY A 382 1.13 5.07 -8.15
CA GLY A 382 2.23 4.63 -9.01
C GLY A 382 3.59 5.23 -8.66
N ALA A 383 3.63 6.34 -7.94
CA ALA A 383 4.87 6.99 -7.48
C ALA A 383 5.04 6.89 -5.96
N GLY A 384 3.94 6.77 -5.22
CA GLY A 384 3.95 6.74 -3.78
C GLY A 384 2.62 6.30 -3.18
N ILE A 385 2.60 6.27 -1.86
CA ILE A 385 1.44 5.85 -1.10
C ILE A 385 0.86 7.03 -0.31
N TRP A 386 -0.44 7.16 -0.36
CA TRP A 386 -1.25 8.08 0.44
C TRP A 386 -1.86 7.34 1.60
N THR A 387 -1.73 7.89 2.82
CA THR A 387 -2.52 7.53 3.99
C THR A 387 -3.44 8.71 4.30
N ILE A 388 -4.76 8.50 4.26
CA ILE A 388 -5.77 9.57 4.34
C ILE A 388 -6.61 9.36 5.59
N PHE A 389 -6.57 10.32 6.48
CA PHE A 389 -7.36 10.36 7.70
C PHE A 389 -8.50 11.36 7.56
N TYR A 390 -9.67 11.00 8.02
CA TYR A 390 -10.84 11.88 8.09
C TYR A 390 -11.16 12.28 9.53
N ASN A 391 -11.53 13.53 9.73
CA ASN A 391 -11.85 14.05 11.06
C ASN A 391 -13.11 13.40 11.64
N LYS A 392 -13.14 13.23 12.97
CA LYS A 392 -14.28 12.67 13.72
C LYS A 392 -15.61 13.41 13.45
N ALA A 393 -15.59 14.72 13.27
CA ALA A 393 -16.78 15.52 12.97
C ALA A 393 -17.50 15.10 11.69
N ASN A 394 -16.77 14.63 10.67
CA ASN A 394 -17.34 14.16 9.41
C ASN A 394 -18.21 12.90 9.55
N THR A 395 -17.97 12.08 10.59
CA THR A 395 -18.79 10.89 10.87
C THR A 395 -20.19 11.27 11.35
N VAL A 396 -20.28 12.32 12.17
CA VAL A 396 -21.55 12.80 12.74
C VAL A 396 -22.39 13.50 11.67
N GLU A 397 -21.77 14.32 10.83
CA GLU A 397 -22.47 15.02 9.74
C GLU A 397 -22.93 14.05 8.65
N LYS A 398 -22.09 13.17 8.14
CA LYS A 398 -22.46 12.14 7.16
C LYS A 398 -23.52 11.17 7.69
N ALA A 399 -23.44 10.76 8.95
CA ALA A 399 -24.46 9.92 9.60
C ALA A 399 -25.79 10.67 9.74
N SER A 400 -25.74 11.97 10.10
CA SER A 400 -26.93 12.81 10.21
C SER A 400 -27.56 13.13 8.86
N GLU A 401 -26.76 13.36 7.81
CA GLU A 401 -27.24 13.55 6.43
C GLU A 401 -27.86 12.27 5.88
N LYS A 402 -27.20 11.12 6.03
CA LYS A 402 -27.70 9.81 5.59
C LYS A 402 -28.99 9.40 6.33
N CYS A 403 -29.10 9.77 7.61
CA CYS A 403 -30.31 9.59 8.39
C CYS A 403 -31.44 10.55 7.93
N ARG A 404 -31.09 11.81 7.61
CA ARG A 404 -32.02 12.81 7.05
C ARG A 404 -32.47 12.45 5.65
N GLU A 405 -31.58 11.93 4.79
CA GLU A 405 -31.93 11.45 3.45
C GLU A 405 -32.87 10.25 3.51
N LYS A 406 -32.53 9.22 4.30
CA LYS A 406 -33.41 8.04 4.51
C LYS A 406 -34.76 8.44 5.11
N SER A 407 -34.81 9.40 6.02
CA SER A 407 -36.07 9.90 6.58
C SER A 407 -36.87 10.66 5.54
N ARG A 408 -36.22 11.49 4.69
CA ARG A 408 -36.88 12.20 3.56
C ARG A 408 -37.42 11.23 2.51
N GLU A 409 -36.66 10.19 2.17
CA GLU A 409 -37.07 9.17 1.22
C GLU A 409 -38.27 8.36 1.70
N LYS A 410 -38.26 7.91 2.96
CA LYS A 410 -39.43 7.28 3.60
C LYS A 410 -40.68 8.20 3.66
N SER A 411 -40.48 9.47 3.90
CA SER A 411 -41.58 10.45 3.87
C SER A 411 -42.15 10.66 2.48
N ARG A 412 -41.29 10.68 1.44
CA ARG A 412 -41.71 10.77 0.04
C ARG A 412 -42.55 9.57 -0.38
N GLU A 413 -42.10 8.35 -0.10
CA GLU A 413 -42.82 7.14 -0.40
C GLU A 413 -44.19 7.08 0.26
N LYS A 414 -44.27 7.44 1.55
CA LYS A 414 -45.53 7.48 2.30
C LYS A 414 -46.51 8.55 1.75
N ILE A 415 -46.01 9.72 1.35
CA ILE A 415 -46.87 10.75 0.74
C ILE A 415 -47.46 10.23 -0.59
N LEU A 416 -46.65 9.61 -1.46
CA LEU A 416 -47.15 9.06 -2.71
C LEU A 416 -48.12 7.90 -2.50
N GLN A 417 -47.90 7.07 -1.48
CA GLN A 417 -48.80 5.98 -1.12
C GLN A 417 -50.16 6.51 -0.67
N LEU A 418 -50.17 7.48 0.25
CA LEU A 418 -51.44 8.10 0.74
C LEU A 418 -52.19 8.81 -0.40
N ILE A 419 -51.51 9.48 -1.31
CA ILE A 419 -52.12 10.07 -2.49
C ILE A 419 -52.67 9.02 -3.45
N ALA A 420 -52.04 7.84 -3.55
CA ALA A 420 -52.56 6.74 -4.35
C ALA A 420 -53.81 6.08 -3.74
N GLU A 421 -53.90 6.06 -2.40
CA GLU A 421 -55.05 5.55 -1.67
C GLU A 421 -56.24 6.53 -1.67
N ASP A 422 -55.94 7.83 -1.54
CA ASP A 422 -56.96 8.91 -1.66
C ASP A 422 -56.45 10.07 -2.51
N THR A 423 -56.91 10.14 -3.74
CA THR A 423 -56.53 11.15 -4.71
C THR A 423 -57.03 12.58 -4.35
N ASN A 424 -57.96 12.71 -3.42
CA ASN A 424 -58.51 14.00 -2.95
C ASN A 424 -57.83 14.49 -1.68
N ILE A 425 -56.93 13.74 -1.08
CA ILE A 425 -56.26 14.03 0.18
C ILE A 425 -55.66 15.44 0.20
N THR A 426 -55.91 16.18 1.28
CA THR A 426 -55.45 17.55 1.45
C THR A 426 -54.05 17.62 2.09
N TYR A 427 -53.41 18.78 1.98
CA TYR A 427 -52.13 19.01 2.66
C TYR A 427 -52.21 18.90 4.17
N GLU A 428 -53.36 19.31 4.76
CA GLU A 428 -53.60 19.23 6.18
C GLU A 428 -53.76 17.80 6.67
N GLU A 429 -54.47 16.96 5.93
CA GLU A 429 -54.61 15.52 6.21
C GLU A 429 -53.28 14.80 6.11
N LEU A 430 -52.52 15.03 5.03
CA LEU A 430 -51.16 14.49 4.86
C LEU A 430 -50.24 14.90 6.01
N ALA A 431 -50.32 16.17 6.42
CA ALA A 431 -49.52 16.70 7.53
C ALA A 431 -49.86 16.02 8.86
N ASN A 432 -51.14 15.81 9.13
CA ASN A 432 -51.65 15.15 10.35
C ASN A 432 -51.27 13.66 10.37
N ILE A 433 -51.49 12.92 9.27
CA ILE A 433 -51.20 11.47 9.19
C ILE A 433 -49.70 11.20 9.34
N LEU A 434 -48.84 12.04 8.71
CA LEU A 434 -47.40 11.85 8.69
C LEU A 434 -46.68 12.58 9.85
N ASN A 435 -47.40 13.30 10.69
CA ASN A 435 -46.86 14.17 11.76
C ASN A 435 -45.75 15.11 11.24
N LEU A 436 -46.04 15.76 10.10
CA LEU A 436 -45.14 16.71 9.44
C LEU A 436 -45.79 18.10 9.37
N SER A 437 -45.00 19.16 9.24
CA SER A 437 -45.58 20.50 9.01
C SER A 437 -46.14 20.62 7.59
N ILE A 438 -47.21 21.40 7.43
CA ILE A 438 -47.85 21.71 6.13
C ILE A 438 -46.82 22.23 5.13
N LYS A 439 -45.88 23.10 5.55
CA LYS A 439 -44.77 23.60 4.72
C LYS A 439 -43.86 22.48 4.21
N SER A 440 -43.64 21.42 4.98
CA SER A 440 -42.87 20.26 4.56
C SER A 440 -43.60 19.46 3.48
N ILE A 441 -44.92 19.23 3.67
CA ILE A 441 -45.77 18.56 2.67
C ILE A 441 -45.80 19.36 1.35
N GLU A 442 -46.01 20.69 1.42
CA GLU A 442 -45.97 21.56 0.24
C GLU A 442 -44.67 21.45 -0.53
N LYS A 443 -43.54 21.42 0.17
CA LYS A 443 -42.21 21.26 -0.43
C LYS A 443 -42.06 19.91 -1.16
N HIS A 444 -42.52 18.81 -0.54
CA HIS A 444 -42.49 17.50 -1.16
C HIS A 444 -43.39 17.44 -2.40
N ILE A 445 -44.61 17.94 -2.33
CA ILE A 445 -45.54 17.96 -3.47
C ILE A 445 -45.02 18.83 -4.60
N LYS A 446 -44.47 20.03 -4.28
CA LYS A 446 -43.81 20.87 -5.27
C LYS A 446 -42.70 20.13 -6.02
N ASN A 447 -41.86 19.39 -5.30
CA ASN A 447 -40.79 18.59 -5.91
C ASN A 447 -41.35 17.47 -6.79
N PHE A 448 -42.38 16.75 -6.37
CA PHE A 448 -43.02 15.73 -7.19
C PHE A 448 -43.62 16.31 -8.49
N ARG A 449 -44.18 17.50 -8.42
CA ARG A 449 -44.70 18.20 -9.63
C ARG A 449 -43.59 18.61 -10.57
N VAL A 450 -42.49 19.15 -10.08
CA VAL A 450 -41.32 19.52 -10.89
C VAL A 450 -40.69 18.28 -11.53
N GLN A 451 -40.66 17.14 -10.83
CA GLN A 451 -40.14 15.88 -11.35
C GLN A 451 -41.14 15.15 -12.29
N GLY A 452 -42.35 15.69 -12.49
CA GLY A 452 -43.36 15.06 -13.36
C GLY A 452 -43.93 13.75 -12.78
N ILE A 453 -43.81 13.54 -11.47
CA ILE A 453 -44.33 12.34 -10.78
C ILE A 453 -45.80 12.55 -10.41
N LEU A 454 -46.19 13.77 -10.03
CA LEU A 454 -47.53 14.10 -9.55
C LEU A 454 -48.11 15.33 -10.31
N ARG A 455 -49.36 15.26 -10.66
CA ARG A 455 -50.08 16.35 -11.31
C ARG A 455 -51.42 16.59 -10.56
N ARG A 456 -51.88 17.82 -10.47
CA ARG A 456 -53.20 18.15 -9.99
C ARG A 456 -54.12 18.37 -11.19
N VAL A 457 -55.23 17.68 -11.21
CA VAL A 457 -56.24 17.77 -12.24
C VAL A 457 -57.47 18.43 -11.65
N GLY A 458 -58.02 19.47 -12.30
CA GLY A 458 -59.21 20.21 -11.86
C GLY A 458 -58.90 21.51 -11.11
N GLY A 459 -59.95 22.18 -10.62
CA GLY A 459 -59.91 23.48 -9.93
C GLY A 459 -59.44 23.40 -8.49
N ARG A 460 -59.34 24.59 -7.83
CA ARG A 460 -58.80 24.70 -6.44
C ARG A 460 -59.69 24.00 -5.41
N LYS A 461 -61.00 23.85 -5.63
CA LYS A 461 -61.95 23.26 -4.68
C LYS A 461 -62.31 21.80 -5.00
N GLU A 462 -62.27 21.40 -6.28
CA GLU A 462 -62.71 20.07 -6.79
C GLU A 462 -61.61 19.31 -7.52
N GLY A 463 -60.35 19.69 -7.37
CA GLY A 463 -59.24 19.07 -8.07
C GLY A 463 -58.65 17.91 -7.26
N HIS A 464 -58.29 16.84 -7.96
CA HIS A 464 -57.63 15.63 -7.41
C HIS A 464 -56.20 15.49 -7.89
N TRP A 465 -55.45 14.65 -7.20
CA TRP A 465 -54.06 14.30 -7.52
C TRP A 465 -53.99 13.13 -8.49
N GLU A 466 -53.14 13.23 -9.49
CA GLU A 466 -52.87 12.16 -10.43
C GLU A 466 -51.37 11.82 -10.41
N ILE A 467 -51.04 10.55 -10.18
CA ILE A 467 -49.68 10.04 -10.25
C ILE A 467 -49.35 9.65 -11.69
N ILE A 468 -48.39 10.36 -12.32
CA ILE A 468 -48.04 10.23 -13.74
C ILE A 468 -47.00 9.13 -13.98
N LYS A 469 -46.07 8.94 -13.04
CA LYS A 469 -45.05 7.88 -13.07
C LYS A 469 -45.09 7.12 -11.75
N LYS A 470 -45.07 5.79 -11.81
CA LYS A 470 -44.69 4.97 -10.63
C LYS A 470 -43.22 5.27 -10.34
N ALA A 471 -42.94 5.77 -9.14
CA ALA A 471 -41.59 6.02 -8.62
C ALA A 471 -40.77 4.73 -8.57
#